data_6f1ce8429badb8ec884e44ff1111feb8
#
_entry.id   6f1ce8429badb8ec884e44ff1111feb8
#
_cell.length_a   1.000
_cell.length_b   1.000
_cell.length_c   1.000
_cell.angle_alpha   90.00
_cell.angle_beta   90.00
_cell.angle_gamma   90.00
#
_symmetry.space_group_name_H-M   'P 1'
#
loop_
_entity.id
_entity.type
_entity.pdbx_description
1 polymer ?
#
loop_
_entity_poly.entity_id
_entity_poly.type
_entity_poly.pdbx_seq_one_letter_code
_entity_poly.pdbx_strand_id
1 'polypeptide(L)'
;MLLIVITAAALAPFLKKPFHIDDPLFLWIAQQIRIHPFDPYGFLANWDTSAKPIWKVMQNPPLCSYYIASVAAVSGWSELALHLAFLVWPVAAVLGTFALARRFCHKPLIAALVTLFTPAFLVSATNLMCDAMLVALWVWSIERWIAGLEQRSWILLTFSALLVAAAGLTKYFGLGLAPLLAVYTIVLERRFIWHLSVLAIPIAAIIGFELATKSLYGVGLFGDAIFVSSTIGRKGPGTIAQFLTGLAFTGGCLVTVAFFLPRRPRAFWLLATASVVGAIVVFYLSVPLLPIYGIRTNSWAVWIEGGIFIAIGLGIFALGLANLVRHRDAASVLLLFWLVGTFIFASFCNWSISGRAILPMAPAIAILVMRWREIVDSKQDSAIVSGVRFGMAAILSLGIATADYRQAQTGQEASAEFQKRFQAELTTVWFESHWGFQYYMQQWGARPVDVANSEITSRDVLAFPLNNSSIIPFPMERILPTETIEFETLPIVSTHGHGTGAAFYSSSRGPLPWAIAVVPPEIYYVTRFR
;
A
#
# COMPACT_ATOMS: atom_id res chain seq x y z
N MET A 1 -11.86 -20.75 11.72
CA MET A 1 -10.84 -21.63 11.14
C MET A 1 -10.72 -21.50 9.63
N LEU A 2 -11.80 -21.62 8.84
CA LEU A 2 -11.77 -21.54 7.36
C LEU A 2 -11.05 -20.29 6.82
N LEU A 3 -11.37 -19.08 7.31
CA LEU A 3 -10.73 -17.84 6.87
C LEU A 3 -9.23 -17.80 7.14
N ILE A 4 -8.77 -18.35 8.27
CA ILE A 4 -7.34 -18.43 8.60
C ILE A 4 -6.63 -19.31 7.56
N VAL A 5 -7.19 -20.49 7.27
CA VAL A 5 -6.62 -21.44 6.30
C VAL A 5 -6.58 -20.81 4.90
N ILE A 6 -7.67 -20.19 4.44
CA ILE A 6 -7.71 -19.58 3.10
C ILE A 6 -6.72 -18.43 3.01
N THR A 7 -6.64 -17.55 4.04
CA THR A 7 -5.70 -16.43 4.05
C THR A 7 -4.26 -16.91 4.04
N ALA A 8 -3.93 -17.89 4.89
CA ALA A 8 -2.60 -18.49 4.94
C ALA A 8 -2.24 -19.18 3.61
N ALA A 9 -3.16 -19.95 3.02
CA ALA A 9 -2.96 -20.60 1.73
C ALA A 9 -2.75 -19.60 0.58
N ALA A 10 -3.50 -18.50 0.55
CA ALA A 10 -3.34 -17.45 -0.45
C ALA A 10 -1.98 -16.73 -0.35
N LEU A 11 -1.42 -16.62 0.85
CA LEU A 11 -0.14 -15.93 1.09
C LEU A 11 1.07 -16.88 1.14
N ALA A 12 0.86 -18.19 1.28
CA ALA A 12 1.92 -19.20 1.36
C ALA A 12 2.94 -19.13 0.20
N PRO A 13 2.54 -18.91 -1.08
CA PRO A 13 3.50 -18.79 -2.18
C PRO A 13 4.48 -17.61 -2.04
N PHE A 14 4.14 -16.60 -1.24
CA PHE A 14 4.89 -15.36 -1.09
C PHE A 14 5.76 -15.30 0.18
N LEU A 15 5.81 -16.38 0.97
CA LEU A 15 6.57 -16.39 2.24
C LEU A 15 8.08 -16.24 2.07
N LYS A 16 8.60 -16.46 0.87
CA LYS A 16 10.01 -16.25 0.52
C LYS A 16 10.19 -15.04 -0.40
N LYS A 17 9.22 -14.13 -0.44
CA LYS A 17 9.36 -12.93 -1.23
C LYS A 17 10.56 -12.12 -0.75
N PRO A 18 11.48 -11.70 -1.63
CA PRO A 18 12.55 -10.80 -1.29
C PRO A 18 12.01 -9.47 -0.74
N PHE A 19 12.77 -8.84 0.13
CA PHE A 19 12.44 -7.51 0.62
C PHE A 19 12.33 -6.52 -0.56
N HIS A 20 11.24 -5.76 -0.58
CA HIS A 20 10.85 -4.99 -1.74
C HIS A 20 10.44 -3.57 -1.38
N ILE A 21 10.66 -2.64 -2.30
CA ILE A 21 10.31 -1.22 -2.13
C ILE A 21 10.80 -0.69 -0.77
N ASP A 22 9.91 -0.29 0.12
CA ASP A 22 10.24 0.34 1.41
C ASP A 22 10.51 -0.65 2.55
N ASP A 23 10.43 -1.99 2.32
CA ASP A 23 10.75 -2.98 3.35
C ASP A 23 12.11 -2.72 4.03
N PRO A 24 13.19 -2.36 3.29
CA PRO A 24 14.49 -2.05 3.90
C PRO A 24 14.44 -0.96 4.95
N LEU A 25 13.62 0.06 4.77
CA LEU A 25 13.49 1.16 5.73
C LEU A 25 12.95 0.67 7.07
N PHE A 26 11.91 -0.20 7.03
CA PHE A 26 11.36 -0.82 8.25
C PHE A 26 12.37 -1.75 8.92
N LEU A 27 13.16 -2.50 8.12
CA LEU A 27 14.19 -3.42 8.61
C LEU A 27 15.34 -2.67 9.28
N TRP A 28 15.87 -1.61 8.68
CA TRP A 28 16.96 -0.81 9.27
C TRP A 28 16.52 -0.13 10.58
N ILE A 29 15.30 0.41 10.62
CA ILE A 29 14.75 0.95 11.86
C ILE A 29 14.60 -0.16 12.92
N ALA A 30 14.16 -1.37 12.50
CA ALA A 30 14.07 -2.50 13.42
C ALA A 30 15.45 -2.98 13.92
N GLN A 31 16.49 -2.94 13.07
CA GLN A 31 17.88 -3.20 13.47
C GLN A 31 18.37 -2.15 14.48
N GLN A 32 18.09 -0.88 14.25
CA GLN A 32 18.40 0.20 15.19
C GLN A 32 17.71 -0.01 16.54
N ILE A 33 16.41 -0.35 16.54
CA ILE A 33 15.63 -0.64 17.75
C ILE A 33 16.25 -1.80 18.56
N ARG A 34 16.83 -2.80 17.91
CA ARG A 34 17.51 -3.92 18.58
C ARG A 34 18.73 -3.48 19.38
N ILE A 35 19.39 -2.41 18.96
CA ILE A 35 20.60 -1.88 19.60
C ILE A 35 20.23 -0.73 20.55
N HIS A 36 19.36 0.15 20.10
CA HIS A 36 18.90 1.35 20.80
C HIS A 36 17.36 1.41 20.85
N PRO A 37 16.71 0.70 21.79
CA PRO A 37 15.24 0.57 21.81
C PRO A 37 14.48 1.88 21.95
N PHE A 38 15.06 2.92 22.51
CA PHE A 38 14.43 4.22 22.71
C PHE A 38 14.84 5.28 21.67
N ASP A 39 15.71 4.91 20.72
CA ASP A 39 16.17 5.77 19.63
C ASP A 39 16.02 5.08 18.27
N PRO A 40 14.77 4.89 17.77
CA PRO A 40 14.51 4.13 16.57
C PRO A 40 15.04 4.77 15.28
N TYR A 41 15.27 6.08 15.27
CA TYR A 41 15.70 6.83 14.09
C TYR A 41 17.09 7.47 14.22
N GLY A 42 17.89 7.08 15.20
CA GLY A 42 19.21 7.66 15.52
C GLY A 42 20.34 7.19 14.60
N PHE A 43 20.10 7.10 13.28
CA PHE A 43 21.11 6.73 12.30
C PHE A 43 20.92 7.44 10.96
N LEU A 44 21.95 7.36 10.11
CA LEU A 44 21.92 7.91 8.75
C LEU A 44 21.63 6.80 7.75
N ALA A 45 20.82 7.10 6.72
CA ALA A 45 20.59 6.24 5.59
C ALA A 45 20.73 7.05 4.29
N ASN A 46 21.40 6.46 3.32
CA ASN A 46 21.39 6.98 1.95
C ASN A 46 20.24 6.34 1.18
N TRP A 47 19.15 7.08 1.02
CA TRP A 47 17.96 6.64 0.30
C TRP A 47 17.65 7.46 -0.95
N ASP A 48 18.35 8.55 -1.14
CA ASP A 48 18.24 9.38 -2.34
C ASP A 48 19.59 9.43 -3.06
N THR A 49 20.36 10.46 -2.77
CA THR A 49 21.67 10.72 -3.39
C THR A 49 22.75 11.01 -2.35
N SER A 50 22.40 11.05 -1.08
CA SER A 50 23.29 11.33 0.04
C SER A 50 22.75 10.77 1.34
N ALA A 51 23.66 10.48 2.29
CA ALA A 51 23.30 10.02 3.62
C ALA A 51 22.58 11.12 4.40
N LYS A 52 21.40 10.80 4.93
CA LYS A 52 20.55 11.71 5.71
C LYS A 52 20.04 11.00 6.97
N PRO A 53 19.65 11.72 8.03
CA PRO A 53 18.92 11.11 9.13
C PRO A 53 17.71 10.33 8.62
N ILE A 54 17.55 9.06 9.08
CA ILE A 54 16.51 8.16 8.57
C ILE A 54 15.10 8.75 8.71
N TRP A 55 14.84 9.57 9.73
CA TRP A 55 13.55 10.21 9.94
C TRP A 55 13.18 11.24 8.84
N LYS A 56 14.16 11.75 8.07
CA LYS A 56 13.89 12.56 6.85
C LYS A 56 13.48 11.72 5.65
N VAL A 57 13.76 10.44 5.68
CA VAL A 57 13.50 9.48 4.62
C VAL A 57 12.21 8.71 4.90
N MET A 58 12.10 8.18 6.13
CA MET A 58 11.00 7.33 6.59
C MET A 58 10.11 8.11 7.56
N GLN A 59 8.94 8.50 7.10
CA GLN A 59 8.02 9.33 7.89
C GLN A 59 6.92 8.54 8.61
N ASN A 60 6.86 7.20 8.46
CA ASN A 60 5.90 6.41 9.24
C ASN A 60 6.38 6.26 10.69
N PRO A 61 5.46 6.25 11.68
CA PRO A 61 5.80 5.94 13.06
C PRO A 61 6.36 4.52 13.23
N PRO A 62 7.11 4.21 14.31
CA PRO A 62 7.97 3.05 14.38
C PRO A 62 7.30 1.75 14.84
N LEU A 63 5.98 1.72 15.11
CA LEU A 63 5.34 0.55 15.73
C LEU A 63 5.51 -0.73 14.92
N CYS A 64 5.44 -0.64 13.57
CA CYS A 64 5.69 -1.79 12.70
C CYS A 64 7.15 -2.27 12.83
N SER A 65 8.12 -1.35 12.89
CA SER A 65 9.53 -1.69 13.08
C SER A 65 9.82 -2.28 14.46
N TYR A 66 9.11 -1.87 15.51
CA TYR A 66 9.16 -2.55 16.81
C TYR A 66 8.65 -3.99 16.75
N TYR A 67 7.57 -4.22 16.00
CA TYR A 67 7.09 -5.58 15.76
C TYR A 67 8.14 -6.43 15.03
N ILE A 68 8.73 -5.92 13.94
CA ILE A 68 9.82 -6.58 13.21
C ILE A 68 11.00 -6.88 14.13
N ALA A 69 11.44 -5.92 14.92
CA ALA A 69 12.55 -6.07 15.88
C ALA A 69 12.27 -7.19 16.89
N SER A 70 11.04 -7.28 17.40
CA SER A 70 10.61 -8.30 18.34
C SER A 70 10.63 -9.70 17.70
N VAL A 71 10.14 -9.83 16.46
CA VAL A 71 10.18 -11.07 15.70
C VAL A 71 11.63 -11.48 15.40
N ALA A 72 12.44 -10.55 14.90
CA ALA A 72 13.84 -10.81 14.57
C ALA A 72 14.69 -11.18 15.79
N ALA A 73 14.28 -10.76 16.98
CA ALA A 73 14.92 -11.18 18.25
C ALA A 73 14.90 -12.68 18.48
N VAL A 74 13.86 -13.35 17.99
CA VAL A 74 13.60 -14.79 18.20
C VAL A 74 13.95 -15.62 16.97
N SER A 75 13.62 -15.12 15.77
CA SER A 75 13.67 -15.90 14.53
C SER A 75 14.74 -15.44 13.53
N GLY A 76 15.50 -14.36 13.84
CA GLY A 76 16.47 -13.77 12.91
C GLY A 76 15.81 -12.93 11.81
N TRP A 77 16.63 -12.56 10.80
CA TRP A 77 16.28 -11.59 9.75
C TRP A 77 15.95 -12.22 8.39
N SER A 78 15.64 -13.53 8.36
CA SER A 78 15.31 -14.19 7.09
C SER A 78 13.94 -13.79 6.58
N GLU A 79 13.81 -13.71 5.25
CA GLU A 79 12.53 -13.41 4.56
C GLU A 79 11.42 -14.35 5.04
N LEU A 80 11.70 -15.66 5.08
CA LEU A 80 10.71 -16.66 5.50
C LEU A 80 10.21 -16.43 6.92
N ALA A 81 11.12 -16.18 7.87
CA ALA A 81 10.75 -16.00 9.28
C ALA A 81 9.90 -14.73 9.48
N LEU A 82 10.31 -13.64 8.86
CA LEU A 82 9.60 -12.37 8.95
C LEU A 82 8.23 -12.42 8.26
N HIS A 83 8.13 -12.98 7.05
CA HIS A 83 6.84 -13.12 6.36
C HIS A 83 5.89 -14.09 7.09
N LEU A 84 6.40 -15.19 7.68
CA LEU A 84 5.57 -16.06 8.52
C LEU A 84 4.99 -15.31 9.72
N ALA A 85 5.80 -14.52 10.41
CA ALA A 85 5.31 -13.70 11.53
C ALA A 85 4.32 -12.63 11.05
N PHE A 86 4.54 -12.04 9.87
CA PHE A 86 3.65 -11.04 9.31
C PHE A 86 2.28 -11.59 8.90
N LEU A 87 2.10 -12.90 8.68
CA LEU A 87 0.79 -13.51 8.40
C LEU A 87 -0.27 -13.19 9.45
N VAL A 88 0.13 -12.88 10.68
CA VAL A 88 -0.83 -12.52 11.75
C VAL A 88 -1.68 -11.31 11.36
N TRP A 89 -1.11 -10.34 10.66
CA TRP A 89 -1.81 -9.08 10.33
C TRP A 89 -2.88 -9.25 9.25
N PRO A 90 -2.61 -9.85 8.06
CA PRO A 90 -3.67 -10.12 7.08
C PRO A 90 -4.73 -11.08 7.62
N VAL A 91 -4.35 -12.09 8.42
CA VAL A 91 -5.32 -12.97 9.09
C VAL A 91 -6.20 -12.17 10.05
N ALA A 92 -5.62 -11.31 10.89
CA ALA A 92 -6.36 -10.45 11.80
C ALA A 92 -7.27 -9.47 11.04
N ALA A 93 -6.82 -8.90 9.91
CA ALA A 93 -7.62 -8.01 9.08
C ALA A 93 -8.84 -8.71 8.47
N VAL A 94 -8.66 -9.92 7.93
CA VAL A 94 -9.74 -10.74 7.35
C VAL A 94 -10.74 -11.17 8.41
N LEU A 95 -10.26 -11.60 9.59
CA LEU A 95 -11.12 -11.96 10.72
C LEU A 95 -11.87 -10.76 11.30
N GLY A 96 -11.20 -9.61 11.41
CA GLY A 96 -11.82 -8.36 11.83
C GLY A 96 -12.88 -7.88 10.84
N THR A 97 -12.60 -8.00 9.53
CA THR A 97 -13.60 -7.71 8.48
C THR A 97 -14.80 -8.64 8.60
N PHE A 98 -14.59 -9.93 8.85
CA PHE A 98 -15.67 -10.88 9.08
C PHE A 98 -16.50 -10.49 10.31
N ALA A 99 -15.84 -10.17 11.44
CA ALA A 99 -16.51 -9.78 12.67
C ALA A 99 -17.35 -8.49 12.48
N LEU A 100 -16.79 -7.49 11.80
CA LEU A 100 -17.49 -6.25 11.48
C LEU A 100 -18.64 -6.47 10.49
N ALA A 101 -18.42 -7.28 9.45
CA ALA A 101 -19.44 -7.59 8.44
C ALA A 101 -20.66 -8.30 9.04
N ARG A 102 -20.49 -9.14 10.07
CA ARG A 102 -21.59 -9.78 10.82
C ARG A 102 -22.59 -8.80 11.42
N ARG A 103 -22.17 -7.54 11.66
CA ARG A 103 -23.04 -6.49 12.18
C ARG A 103 -23.84 -5.80 11.09
N PHE A 104 -23.38 -5.84 9.85
CA PHE A 104 -23.88 -5.00 8.78
C PHE A 104 -24.51 -5.78 7.62
N CYS A 105 -24.21 -7.05 7.44
CA CYS A 105 -24.72 -7.87 6.35
C CYS A 105 -24.88 -9.36 6.72
N HIS A 106 -25.74 -10.06 6.00
CA HIS A 106 -26.03 -11.49 6.24
C HIS A 106 -24.98 -12.45 5.66
N LYS A 107 -24.07 -11.95 4.80
CA LYS A 107 -23.03 -12.77 4.16
C LYS A 107 -21.61 -12.32 4.57
N PRO A 108 -21.28 -12.33 5.87
CA PRO A 108 -20.01 -11.79 6.37
C PRO A 108 -18.78 -12.55 5.84
N LEU A 109 -18.91 -13.87 5.64
CA LEU A 109 -17.84 -14.69 5.09
C LEU A 109 -17.45 -14.22 3.68
N ILE A 110 -18.44 -13.90 2.85
CA ILE A 110 -18.22 -13.41 1.49
C ILE A 110 -17.53 -12.04 1.55
N ALA A 111 -17.98 -11.12 2.41
CA ALA A 111 -17.34 -9.82 2.58
C ALA A 111 -15.85 -9.94 2.97
N ALA A 112 -15.53 -10.84 3.91
CA ALA A 112 -14.15 -11.09 4.32
C ALA A 112 -13.28 -11.66 3.16
N LEU A 113 -13.82 -12.61 2.39
CA LEU A 113 -13.12 -13.18 1.23
C LEU A 113 -12.99 -12.18 0.08
N VAL A 114 -13.99 -11.33 -0.16
CA VAL A 114 -13.89 -10.24 -1.14
C VAL A 114 -12.78 -9.28 -0.75
N THR A 115 -12.65 -8.94 0.53
CA THR A 115 -11.53 -8.12 1.04
C THR A 115 -10.19 -8.77 0.76
N LEU A 116 -10.04 -10.06 1.11
CA LEU A 116 -8.80 -10.82 0.90
C LEU A 116 -8.36 -10.81 -0.56
N PHE A 117 -9.30 -11.06 -1.48
CA PHE A 117 -9.01 -11.17 -2.90
C PHE A 117 -9.17 -9.85 -3.65
N THR A 118 -8.85 -8.71 -3.01
CA THR A 118 -8.58 -7.46 -3.73
C THR A 118 -7.09 -7.33 -4.06
N PRO A 119 -6.71 -6.78 -5.22
CA PRO A 119 -5.31 -6.51 -5.55
C PRO A 119 -4.59 -5.70 -4.48
N ALA A 120 -5.23 -4.65 -3.95
CA ALA A 120 -4.65 -3.85 -2.88
C ALA A 120 -4.28 -4.68 -1.65
N PHE A 121 -5.15 -5.62 -1.24
CA PHE A 121 -4.91 -6.43 -0.06
C PHE A 121 -3.80 -7.45 -0.29
N LEU A 122 -3.86 -8.24 -1.38
CA LEU A 122 -2.88 -9.30 -1.60
C LEU A 122 -1.49 -8.75 -1.85
N VAL A 123 -1.33 -7.72 -2.69
CA VAL A 123 0.00 -7.12 -2.92
C VAL A 123 0.57 -6.54 -1.61
N SER A 124 -0.24 -5.80 -0.83
CA SER A 124 0.26 -5.22 0.42
C SER A 124 0.54 -6.27 1.50
N ALA A 125 -0.22 -7.37 1.54
CA ALA A 125 -0.05 -8.44 2.51
C ALA A 125 1.20 -9.32 2.27
N THR A 126 1.82 -9.19 1.09
CA THR A 126 3.07 -9.90 0.75
C THR A 126 4.34 -9.09 1.07
N ASN A 127 4.24 -7.93 1.70
CA ASN A 127 5.36 -7.07 2.10
C ASN A 127 5.46 -6.97 3.63
N LEU A 128 6.61 -6.53 4.13
CA LEU A 128 6.85 -6.30 5.56
C LEU A 128 6.50 -4.85 5.97
N MET A 129 5.83 -4.12 5.11
CA MET A 129 5.39 -2.76 5.39
C MET A 129 4.18 -2.73 6.34
N CYS A 130 3.95 -1.58 6.92
CA CYS A 130 2.94 -1.36 7.97
C CYS A 130 1.46 -1.50 7.53
N ASP A 131 1.20 -1.69 6.23
CA ASP A 131 -0.14 -1.49 5.66
C ASP A 131 -1.14 -2.58 6.07
N ALA A 132 -0.75 -3.86 6.06
CA ALA A 132 -1.62 -4.95 6.53
C ALA A 132 -1.88 -4.85 8.05
N MET A 133 -0.88 -4.44 8.84
CA MET A 133 -1.01 -4.15 10.26
C MET A 133 -2.02 -3.02 10.51
N LEU A 134 -1.92 -1.94 9.73
CA LEU A 134 -2.87 -0.82 9.81
C LEU A 134 -4.30 -1.29 9.58
N VAL A 135 -4.57 -2.08 8.52
CA VAL A 135 -5.93 -2.56 8.23
C VAL A 135 -6.47 -3.45 9.34
N ALA A 136 -5.64 -4.32 9.91
CA ALA A 136 -6.03 -5.15 11.04
C ALA A 136 -6.45 -4.28 12.24
N LEU A 137 -5.61 -3.33 12.64
CA LEU A 137 -5.92 -2.39 13.71
C LEU A 137 -7.17 -1.56 13.42
N TRP A 138 -7.35 -1.15 12.16
CA TRP A 138 -8.48 -0.35 11.70
C TRP A 138 -9.81 -1.08 11.86
N VAL A 139 -9.94 -2.30 11.32
CA VAL A 139 -11.20 -3.04 11.36
C VAL A 139 -11.56 -3.47 12.78
N TRP A 140 -10.56 -3.87 13.60
CA TRP A 140 -10.79 -4.23 14.99
C TRP A 140 -11.13 -3.03 15.86
N SER A 141 -10.57 -1.85 15.60
CA SER A 141 -10.97 -0.62 16.29
C SER A 141 -12.46 -0.33 16.09
N ILE A 142 -12.92 -0.35 14.83
CA ILE A 142 -14.32 -0.08 14.52
C ILE A 142 -15.23 -1.15 15.16
N GLU A 143 -14.86 -2.41 15.04
CA GLU A 143 -15.66 -3.52 15.57
C GLU A 143 -15.79 -3.43 17.10
N ARG A 144 -14.68 -3.21 17.81
CA ARG A 144 -14.68 -3.06 19.28
C ARG A 144 -15.39 -1.79 19.74
N TRP A 145 -15.29 -0.71 18.98
CA TRP A 145 -16.04 0.53 19.27
C TRP A 145 -17.55 0.29 19.23
N ILE A 146 -18.03 -0.31 18.15
CA ILE A 146 -19.46 -0.62 18.01
C ILE A 146 -19.93 -1.56 19.13
N ALA A 147 -19.16 -2.62 19.41
CA ALA A 147 -19.46 -3.52 20.53
C ALA A 147 -19.51 -2.78 21.88
N GLY A 148 -18.60 -1.83 22.08
CA GLY A 148 -18.55 -1.01 23.29
C GLY A 148 -19.77 -0.12 23.46
N LEU A 149 -20.26 0.49 22.39
CA LEU A 149 -21.51 1.28 22.41
C LEU A 149 -22.73 0.40 22.69
N GLU A 150 -22.86 -0.74 21.99
CA GLU A 150 -23.99 -1.67 22.17
C GLU A 150 -24.08 -2.24 23.59
N GLN A 151 -22.90 -2.62 24.14
CA GLN A 151 -22.81 -3.22 25.48
C GLN A 151 -22.64 -2.19 26.59
N ARG A 152 -22.56 -0.90 26.25
CA ARG A 152 -22.24 0.20 27.18
C ARG A 152 -20.98 -0.07 28.00
N SER A 153 -19.95 -0.67 27.34
CA SER A 153 -18.73 -1.14 27.97
C SER A 153 -17.57 -0.17 27.75
N TRP A 154 -17.17 0.54 28.79
CA TRP A 154 -15.99 1.40 28.78
C TRP A 154 -14.69 0.63 28.49
N ILE A 155 -14.60 -0.64 28.90
CA ILE A 155 -13.45 -1.50 28.61
C ILE A 155 -13.27 -1.69 27.10
N LEU A 156 -14.37 -2.00 26.38
CA LEU A 156 -14.31 -2.18 24.92
C LEU A 156 -14.02 -0.87 24.19
N LEU A 157 -14.59 0.25 24.65
CA LEU A 157 -14.33 1.58 24.10
C LEU A 157 -12.87 1.99 24.31
N THR A 158 -12.33 1.80 25.52
CA THR A 158 -10.92 2.06 25.82
C THR A 158 -9.99 1.17 25.00
N PHE A 159 -10.32 -0.11 24.89
CA PHE A 159 -9.55 -1.04 24.02
C PHE A 159 -9.57 -0.60 22.55
N SER A 160 -10.74 -0.18 22.04
CA SER A 160 -10.82 0.41 20.70
C SER A 160 -9.94 1.65 20.55
N ALA A 161 -9.98 2.57 21.53
CA ALA A 161 -9.15 3.77 21.49
C ALA A 161 -7.64 3.47 21.53
N LEU A 162 -7.23 2.42 22.26
CA LEU A 162 -5.85 1.91 22.24
C LEU A 162 -5.47 1.33 20.86
N LEU A 163 -6.40 0.63 20.19
CA LEU A 163 -6.18 0.16 18.81
C LEU A 163 -6.07 1.34 17.83
N VAL A 164 -6.84 2.42 18.02
CA VAL A 164 -6.70 3.67 17.24
C VAL A 164 -5.33 4.30 17.46
N ALA A 165 -4.86 4.36 18.71
CA ALA A 165 -3.53 4.86 19.04
C ALA A 165 -2.44 4.01 18.37
N ALA A 166 -2.54 2.69 18.44
CA ALA A 166 -1.64 1.76 17.77
C ALA A 166 -1.68 1.94 16.24
N ALA A 167 -2.87 2.11 15.64
CA ALA A 167 -3.01 2.40 14.21
C ALA A 167 -2.30 3.72 13.83
N GLY A 168 -2.47 4.77 14.64
CA GLY A 168 -1.79 6.05 14.47
C GLY A 168 -0.27 5.96 14.59
N LEU A 169 0.23 5.13 15.52
CA LEU A 169 1.67 4.85 15.70
C LEU A 169 2.22 3.81 14.69
N THR A 170 1.37 3.17 13.91
CA THR A 170 1.75 2.33 12.76
C THR A 170 1.87 3.18 11.49
N LYS A 171 0.89 4.04 11.26
CA LYS A 171 0.84 4.99 10.15
C LYS A 171 -0.07 6.15 10.55
N TYR A 172 0.36 7.38 10.39
CA TYR A 172 -0.41 8.56 10.85
C TYR A 172 -1.85 8.59 10.32
N PHE A 173 -2.11 8.02 9.15
CA PHE A 173 -3.46 7.85 8.64
C PHE A 173 -4.40 7.08 9.60
N GLY A 174 -3.86 6.22 10.45
CA GLY A 174 -4.63 5.53 11.50
C GLY A 174 -5.40 6.46 12.43
N LEU A 175 -4.93 7.70 12.62
CA LEU A 175 -5.64 8.74 13.37
C LEU A 175 -6.98 9.14 12.74
N GLY A 176 -7.17 8.91 11.43
CA GLY A 176 -8.45 9.10 10.74
C GLY A 176 -9.60 8.25 11.29
N LEU A 177 -9.29 7.20 12.07
CA LEU A 177 -10.30 6.43 12.81
C LEU A 177 -11.01 7.28 13.87
N ALA A 178 -10.33 8.19 14.56
CA ALA A 178 -10.94 8.98 15.62
C ALA A 178 -12.13 9.82 15.12
N PRO A 179 -12.02 10.66 14.08
CA PRO A 179 -13.18 11.38 13.54
C PRO A 179 -14.23 10.43 12.94
N LEU A 180 -13.83 9.29 12.34
CA LEU A 180 -14.77 8.31 11.80
C LEU A 180 -15.65 7.70 12.89
N LEU A 181 -15.05 7.28 14.02
CA LEU A 181 -15.76 6.74 15.18
C LEU A 181 -16.63 7.81 15.87
N ALA A 182 -16.15 9.05 15.94
CA ALA A 182 -16.91 10.18 16.47
C ALA A 182 -18.18 10.43 15.64
N VAL A 183 -18.07 10.51 14.31
CA VAL A 183 -19.23 10.69 13.42
C VAL A 183 -20.24 9.55 13.59
N TYR A 184 -19.77 8.30 13.62
CA TYR A 184 -20.64 7.14 13.85
C TYR A 184 -21.41 7.27 15.15
N THR A 185 -20.73 7.62 16.25
CA THR A 185 -21.36 7.76 17.58
C THR A 185 -22.39 8.89 17.62
N ILE A 186 -22.05 10.05 17.02
CA ILE A 186 -22.96 11.21 16.95
C ILE A 186 -24.24 10.86 16.19
N VAL A 187 -24.11 10.13 15.07
CA VAL A 187 -25.29 9.73 14.27
C VAL A 187 -26.12 8.68 14.98
N LEU A 188 -25.49 7.77 15.73
CA LEU A 188 -26.16 6.70 16.45
C LEU A 188 -26.90 7.19 17.68
N GLU A 189 -26.24 7.96 18.57
CA GLU A 189 -26.75 8.29 19.90
C GLU A 189 -27.54 9.62 19.97
N ARG A 190 -27.31 10.55 19.04
CA ARG A 190 -27.98 11.86 18.91
C ARG A 190 -28.05 12.71 20.20
N ARG A 191 -27.28 12.38 21.25
CA ARG A 191 -27.23 13.03 22.55
C ARG A 191 -25.79 13.24 23.01
N PHE A 192 -25.65 13.75 24.24
CA PHE A 192 -24.33 14.03 24.83
C PHE A 192 -23.48 12.76 24.96
N ILE A 193 -22.32 12.77 24.36
CA ILE A 193 -21.55 11.58 23.96
C ILE A 193 -20.29 11.48 24.79
N TRP A 194 -20.43 11.17 26.07
CA TRP A 194 -19.32 10.95 27.00
C TRP A 194 -18.35 9.87 26.52
N HIS A 195 -18.84 8.91 25.77
CA HIS A 195 -18.01 7.84 25.18
C HIS A 195 -16.88 8.37 24.30
N LEU A 196 -17.03 9.55 23.68
CA LEU A 196 -15.96 10.16 22.87
C LEU A 196 -14.76 10.61 23.69
N SER A 197 -14.88 10.74 25.03
CA SER A 197 -13.75 11.11 25.88
C SER A 197 -12.58 10.13 25.79
N VAL A 198 -12.82 8.83 25.52
CA VAL A 198 -11.74 7.86 25.35
C VAL A 198 -10.89 8.10 24.09
N LEU A 199 -11.41 8.87 23.12
CA LEU A 199 -10.61 9.29 21.94
C LEU A 199 -9.51 10.30 22.30
N ALA A 200 -9.46 10.79 23.54
CA ALA A 200 -8.29 11.48 24.06
C ALA A 200 -7.04 10.57 24.12
N ILE A 201 -7.20 9.24 24.19
CA ILE A 201 -6.08 8.27 24.24
C ILE A 201 -5.20 8.35 22.97
N PRO A 202 -5.74 8.18 21.74
CA PRO A 202 -4.92 8.32 20.54
C PRO A 202 -4.35 9.72 20.36
N ILE A 203 -5.05 10.77 20.80
CA ILE A 203 -4.55 12.15 20.77
C ILE A 203 -3.34 12.28 21.71
N ALA A 204 -3.45 11.78 22.94
CA ALA A 204 -2.36 11.79 23.90
C ALA A 204 -1.15 10.96 23.41
N ALA A 205 -1.40 9.82 22.78
CA ALA A 205 -0.34 8.97 22.22
C ALA A 205 0.46 9.69 21.13
N ILE A 206 -0.22 10.39 20.19
CA ILE A 206 0.49 11.11 19.13
C ILE A 206 1.18 12.37 19.65
N ILE A 207 0.61 13.07 20.62
CA ILE A 207 1.27 14.21 21.29
C ILE A 207 2.51 13.71 22.04
N GLY A 208 2.43 12.59 22.77
CA GLY A 208 3.57 11.97 23.42
C GLY A 208 4.67 11.59 22.45
N PHE A 209 4.31 11.01 21.30
CA PHE A 209 5.26 10.69 20.23
C PHE A 209 5.92 11.96 19.64
N GLU A 210 5.14 13.00 19.38
CA GLU A 210 5.65 14.30 18.90
C GLU A 210 6.66 14.92 19.86
N LEU A 211 6.34 14.95 21.16
CA LEU A 211 7.23 15.48 22.19
C LEU A 211 8.50 14.64 22.37
N ALA A 212 8.36 13.31 22.35
CA ALA A 212 9.51 12.41 22.46
C ALA A 212 10.47 12.57 21.26
N THR A 213 9.93 12.60 20.03
CA THR A 213 10.76 12.78 18.82
C THR A 213 11.38 14.17 18.74
N LYS A 214 10.67 15.20 19.19
CA LYS A 214 11.23 16.54 19.31
C LYS A 214 12.38 16.61 20.31
N SER A 215 12.30 15.87 21.41
CA SER A 215 13.39 15.79 22.39
C SER A 215 14.61 15.03 21.84
N LEU A 216 14.40 13.96 21.06
CA LEU A 216 15.47 13.12 20.52
C LEU A 216 16.14 13.73 19.28
N TYR A 217 15.36 14.29 18.36
CA TYR A 217 15.83 14.69 17.03
C TYR A 217 15.77 16.21 16.78
N GLY A 218 15.31 16.98 17.77
CA GLY A 218 15.10 18.44 17.63
C GLY A 218 13.85 18.81 16.81
N VAL A 219 13.16 17.82 16.24
CA VAL A 219 11.97 18.00 15.38
C VAL A 219 10.91 17.00 15.80
N GLY A 220 9.66 17.45 15.92
CA GLY A 220 8.52 16.57 16.11
C GLY A 220 8.13 15.91 14.80
N LEU A 221 8.17 14.57 14.73
CA LEU A 221 8.07 13.84 13.48
C LEU A 221 6.65 13.80 12.89
N PHE A 222 5.63 13.97 13.71
CA PHE A 222 4.25 14.09 13.21
C PHE A 222 4.04 15.43 12.50
N GLY A 223 4.49 16.52 13.12
CA GLY A 223 4.44 17.86 12.49
C GLY A 223 5.28 17.93 11.21
N ASP A 224 6.47 17.34 11.22
CA ASP A 224 7.34 17.26 10.03
C ASP A 224 6.67 16.47 8.89
N ALA A 225 6.04 15.34 9.17
CA ALA A 225 5.31 14.55 8.18
C ALA A 225 4.16 15.33 7.52
N ILE A 226 3.42 16.13 8.30
CA ILE A 226 2.37 17.03 7.77
C ILE A 226 2.99 18.11 6.87
N PHE A 227 4.09 18.72 7.31
CA PHE A 227 4.78 19.75 6.55
C PHE A 227 5.29 19.21 5.21
N VAL A 228 5.99 18.08 5.21
CA VAL A 228 6.53 17.44 4.00
C VAL A 228 5.40 17.06 3.04
N SER A 229 4.35 16.40 3.54
CA SER A 229 3.19 16.01 2.74
C SER A 229 2.53 17.22 2.08
N SER A 230 2.32 18.31 2.83
CA SER A 230 1.74 19.54 2.30
C SER A 230 2.62 20.25 1.27
N THR A 231 3.94 20.15 1.41
CA THR A 231 4.90 20.81 0.51
C THR A 231 5.07 20.05 -0.80
N ILE A 232 5.17 18.71 -0.73
CA ILE A 232 5.28 17.85 -1.92
C ILE A 232 3.94 17.81 -2.67
N GLY A 233 2.83 17.65 -1.96
CA GLY A 233 1.50 17.60 -2.56
C GLY A 233 1.13 18.87 -3.35
N ARG A 234 1.63 20.05 -2.95
CA ARG A 234 1.44 21.31 -3.69
C ARG A 234 2.19 21.37 -5.04
N LYS A 235 3.24 20.57 -5.20
CA LYS A 235 4.01 20.45 -6.45
C LYS A 235 3.47 19.35 -7.38
N GLY A 236 2.37 18.72 -7.02
CA GLY A 236 1.75 17.63 -7.77
C GLY A 236 1.04 18.08 -9.06
N PRO A 237 0.48 17.13 -9.81
CA PRO A 237 -0.05 17.33 -11.17
C PRO A 237 -1.34 18.18 -11.27
N GLY A 238 -1.80 18.78 -10.17
CA GLY A 238 -3.05 19.54 -10.10
C GLY A 238 -4.25 18.70 -9.61
N THR A 239 -5.25 19.39 -9.06
CA THR A 239 -6.38 18.77 -8.34
C THR A 239 -7.18 17.79 -9.20
N ILE A 240 -7.43 18.11 -10.48
CA ILE A 240 -8.21 17.25 -11.38
C ILE A 240 -7.43 15.96 -11.69
N ALA A 241 -6.14 16.06 -12.01
CA ALA A 241 -5.31 14.90 -12.29
C ALA A 241 -5.16 14.02 -11.05
N GLN A 242 -4.99 14.58 -9.86
CA GLN A 242 -4.97 13.84 -8.59
C GLN A 242 -6.31 13.12 -8.35
N PHE A 243 -7.43 13.77 -8.60
CA PHE A 243 -8.76 13.18 -8.46
C PHE A 243 -8.94 11.99 -9.40
N LEU A 244 -8.61 12.14 -10.68
CA LEU A 244 -8.75 11.08 -11.69
C LEU A 244 -7.79 9.91 -11.41
N THR A 245 -6.54 10.19 -11.04
CA THR A 245 -5.58 9.17 -10.63
C THR A 245 -6.05 8.46 -9.36
N GLY A 246 -6.59 9.19 -8.37
CA GLY A 246 -7.20 8.61 -7.17
C GLY A 246 -8.35 7.67 -7.49
N LEU A 247 -9.23 8.03 -8.45
CA LEU A 247 -10.29 7.15 -8.92
C LEU A 247 -9.74 5.91 -9.64
N ALA A 248 -8.72 6.08 -10.50
CA ALA A 248 -8.08 4.97 -11.19
C ALA A 248 -7.44 3.99 -10.20
N PHE A 249 -6.71 4.51 -9.20
CA PHE A 249 -6.15 3.68 -8.13
C PHE A 249 -7.24 2.99 -7.31
N THR A 250 -8.31 3.71 -6.93
CA THR A 250 -9.43 3.11 -6.19
C THR A 250 -10.05 1.98 -6.98
N GLY A 251 -10.38 2.20 -8.25
CA GLY A 251 -11.01 1.19 -9.09
C GLY A 251 -10.09 0.01 -9.41
N GLY A 252 -8.82 0.26 -9.74
CA GLY A 252 -7.86 -0.79 -10.07
C GLY A 252 -7.47 -1.63 -8.85
N CYS A 253 -7.26 -1.01 -7.69
CA CYS A 253 -6.95 -1.69 -6.43
C CYS A 253 -8.11 -2.57 -5.91
N LEU A 254 -9.35 -2.19 -6.23
CA LEU A 254 -10.58 -2.85 -5.75
C LEU A 254 -11.38 -3.48 -6.90
N VAL A 255 -10.78 -3.67 -8.07
CA VAL A 255 -11.46 -4.13 -9.30
C VAL A 255 -12.25 -5.43 -9.12
N THR A 256 -11.74 -6.35 -8.32
CA THR A 256 -12.37 -7.66 -8.07
C THR A 256 -13.73 -7.57 -7.40
N VAL A 257 -14.01 -6.45 -6.72
CA VAL A 257 -15.32 -6.16 -6.13
C VAL A 257 -16.42 -6.13 -7.21
N ALA A 258 -16.08 -5.71 -8.42
CA ALA A 258 -17.02 -5.68 -9.55
C ALA A 258 -17.60 -7.07 -9.90
N PHE A 259 -16.85 -8.16 -9.64
CA PHE A 259 -17.34 -9.53 -9.87
C PHE A 259 -18.51 -9.91 -8.95
N PHE A 260 -18.63 -9.21 -7.82
CA PHE A 260 -19.67 -9.47 -6.81
C PHE A 260 -20.86 -8.51 -6.91
N LEU A 261 -20.89 -7.60 -7.89
CA LEU A 261 -22.05 -6.76 -8.13
C LEU A 261 -23.27 -7.61 -8.57
N PRO A 262 -24.49 -7.21 -8.19
CA PRO A 262 -25.70 -7.95 -8.53
C PRO A 262 -25.96 -7.95 -10.04
N ARG A 263 -26.69 -8.97 -10.52
CA ARG A 263 -27.16 -9.02 -11.91
C ARG A 263 -28.16 -7.88 -12.16
N ARG A 264 -27.93 -7.11 -13.22
CA ARG A 264 -28.71 -5.91 -13.52
C ARG A 264 -29.43 -6.01 -14.86
N PRO A 265 -30.61 -5.33 -15.03
CA PRO A 265 -31.30 -5.26 -16.31
C PRO A 265 -30.44 -4.59 -17.40
N ARG A 266 -30.81 -4.78 -18.67
CA ARG A 266 -30.04 -4.26 -19.83
C ARG A 266 -29.70 -2.78 -19.76
N ALA A 267 -30.58 -1.93 -19.20
CA ALA A 267 -30.33 -0.52 -19.00
C ALA A 267 -29.12 -0.24 -18.10
N PHE A 268 -28.86 -1.08 -17.10
CA PHE A 268 -27.68 -0.96 -16.27
C PHE A 268 -26.39 -1.17 -17.07
N TRP A 269 -26.35 -2.18 -17.93
CA TRP A 269 -25.18 -2.46 -18.76
C TRP A 269 -24.91 -1.36 -19.78
N LEU A 270 -25.97 -0.76 -20.35
CA LEU A 270 -25.83 0.41 -21.23
C LEU A 270 -25.24 1.62 -20.49
N LEU A 271 -25.72 1.91 -19.28
CA LEU A 271 -25.17 2.98 -18.44
C LEU A 271 -23.73 2.67 -18.01
N ALA A 272 -23.44 1.43 -17.64
CA ALA A 272 -22.09 1.02 -17.30
C ALA A 272 -21.13 1.17 -18.49
N THR A 273 -21.55 0.75 -19.69
CA THR A 273 -20.76 0.92 -20.91
C THR A 273 -20.54 2.40 -21.24
N ALA A 274 -21.58 3.23 -21.15
CA ALA A 274 -21.46 4.67 -21.37
C ALA A 274 -20.52 5.32 -20.34
N SER A 275 -20.58 4.89 -19.07
CA SER A 275 -19.67 5.36 -18.03
C SER A 275 -18.23 4.96 -18.29
N VAL A 276 -17.98 3.72 -18.74
CA VAL A 276 -16.65 3.26 -19.14
C VAL A 276 -16.09 4.08 -20.30
N VAL A 277 -16.89 4.26 -21.36
CA VAL A 277 -16.49 5.07 -22.52
C VAL A 277 -16.20 6.51 -22.11
N GLY A 278 -17.09 7.12 -21.31
CA GLY A 278 -16.88 8.47 -20.78
C GLY A 278 -15.60 8.57 -19.94
N ALA A 279 -15.35 7.59 -19.07
CA ALA A 279 -14.14 7.54 -18.25
C ALA A 279 -12.86 7.37 -19.10
N ILE A 280 -12.89 6.55 -20.15
CA ILE A 280 -11.77 6.43 -21.11
C ILE A 280 -11.48 7.77 -21.78
N VAL A 281 -12.52 8.47 -22.26
CA VAL A 281 -12.36 9.78 -22.90
C VAL A 281 -11.77 10.81 -21.90
N VAL A 282 -12.32 10.85 -20.68
CA VAL A 282 -11.84 11.77 -19.65
C VAL A 282 -10.38 11.47 -19.29
N PHE A 283 -10.04 10.20 -19.12
CA PHE A 283 -8.67 9.78 -18.83
C PHE A 283 -7.73 10.15 -19.98
N TYR A 284 -8.10 9.85 -21.23
CA TYR A 284 -7.33 10.22 -22.41
C TYR A 284 -7.04 11.73 -22.47
N LEU A 285 -8.05 12.56 -22.26
CA LEU A 285 -7.90 14.02 -22.26
C LEU A 285 -7.06 14.54 -21.08
N SER A 286 -6.99 13.80 -19.98
CA SER A 286 -6.32 14.23 -18.75
C SER A 286 -4.86 13.80 -18.66
N VAL A 287 -4.44 12.82 -19.45
CA VAL A 287 -3.06 12.29 -19.38
C VAL A 287 -1.97 13.31 -19.65
N PRO A 288 -2.12 14.31 -20.54
CA PRO A 288 -1.12 15.37 -20.66
C PRO A 288 -0.89 16.13 -19.36
N LEU A 289 -1.83 16.04 -18.39
CA LEU A 289 -1.75 16.67 -17.08
C LEU A 289 -1.11 15.75 -16.02
N LEU A 290 -0.88 14.46 -16.33
CA LEU A 290 -0.27 13.50 -15.42
C LEU A 290 1.24 13.46 -15.65
N PRO A 291 2.07 13.48 -14.58
CA PRO A 291 3.50 13.30 -14.70
C PRO A 291 3.80 11.85 -15.08
N ILE A 292 3.84 11.55 -16.37
CA ILE A 292 4.00 10.20 -16.89
C ILE A 292 5.46 10.03 -17.30
N TYR A 293 6.29 9.54 -16.41
CA TYR A 293 7.66 9.18 -16.72
C TYR A 293 7.70 7.86 -17.49
N GLY A 294 8.24 7.88 -18.72
CA GLY A 294 8.60 6.71 -19.49
C GLY A 294 7.46 5.96 -20.20
N ILE A 295 6.20 6.37 -20.07
CA ILE A 295 5.12 5.75 -20.87
C ILE A 295 5.30 6.20 -22.32
N ARG A 296 5.43 5.24 -23.24
CA ARG A 296 5.30 5.53 -24.67
C ARG A 296 3.86 6.03 -24.89
N THR A 297 3.74 7.28 -25.34
CA THR A 297 2.48 8.01 -25.50
C THR A 297 1.40 7.33 -26.37
N ASN A 298 1.73 6.20 -26.98
CA ASN A 298 0.84 5.40 -27.83
C ASN A 298 0.33 4.10 -27.21
N SER A 299 0.45 3.90 -25.89
CA SER A 299 -0.10 2.71 -25.24
C SER A 299 -1.60 2.88 -24.99
N TRP A 300 -2.43 2.64 -26.01
CA TRP A 300 -3.90 2.65 -25.91
C TRP A 300 -4.43 1.75 -24.78
N ALA A 301 -3.67 0.70 -24.40
CA ALA A 301 -4.02 -0.19 -23.30
C ALA A 301 -4.09 0.56 -21.96
N VAL A 302 -3.12 1.43 -21.65
CA VAL A 302 -3.11 2.25 -20.43
C VAL A 302 -4.34 3.16 -20.34
N TRP A 303 -4.80 3.68 -21.49
CA TRP A 303 -5.99 4.54 -21.56
C TRP A 303 -7.29 3.77 -21.28
N ILE A 304 -7.42 2.58 -21.88
CA ILE A 304 -8.58 1.72 -21.67
C ILE A 304 -8.63 1.25 -20.21
N GLU A 305 -7.52 0.76 -19.68
CA GLU A 305 -7.45 0.32 -18.29
C GLU A 305 -7.74 1.46 -17.31
N GLY A 306 -7.15 2.64 -17.54
CA GLY A 306 -7.40 3.83 -16.74
C GLY A 306 -8.86 4.24 -16.76
N GLY A 307 -9.49 4.23 -17.94
CA GLY A 307 -10.91 4.50 -18.09
C GLY A 307 -11.80 3.49 -17.35
N ILE A 308 -11.48 2.20 -17.46
CA ILE A 308 -12.18 1.13 -16.72
C ILE A 308 -12.03 1.32 -15.22
N PHE A 309 -10.81 1.59 -14.74
CA PHE A 309 -10.55 1.79 -13.31
C PHE A 309 -11.26 3.03 -12.78
N ILE A 310 -11.27 4.15 -13.50
CA ILE A 310 -12.03 5.35 -13.12
C ILE A 310 -13.52 5.03 -13.02
N ALA A 311 -14.08 4.30 -13.99
CA ALA A 311 -15.49 3.94 -13.99
C ALA A 311 -15.85 3.06 -12.78
N ILE A 312 -14.97 2.09 -12.43
CA ILE A 312 -15.14 1.26 -11.23
C ILE A 312 -15.02 2.11 -9.97
N GLY A 313 -14.03 3.01 -9.90
CA GLY A 313 -13.86 3.94 -8.78
C GLY A 313 -15.11 4.80 -8.55
N LEU A 314 -15.65 5.41 -9.59
CA LEU A 314 -16.92 6.15 -9.54
C LEU A 314 -18.07 5.26 -9.09
N GLY A 315 -18.14 4.03 -9.59
CA GLY A 315 -19.14 3.03 -9.19
C GLY A 315 -19.09 2.69 -7.72
N ILE A 316 -17.89 2.62 -7.12
CA ILE A 316 -17.69 2.41 -5.67
C ILE A 316 -18.32 3.54 -4.86
N PHE A 317 -18.07 4.81 -5.23
CA PHE A 317 -18.66 5.96 -4.52
C PHE A 317 -20.17 6.05 -4.75
N ALA A 318 -20.64 5.78 -5.97
CA ALA A 318 -22.07 5.71 -6.25
C ALA A 318 -22.78 4.64 -5.42
N LEU A 319 -22.14 3.48 -5.21
CA LEU A 319 -22.64 2.41 -4.34
C LEU A 319 -22.72 2.86 -2.89
N GLY A 320 -21.69 3.53 -2.38
CA GLY A 320 -21.68 4.10 -1.02
C GLY A 320 -22.82 5.09 -0.80
N LEU A 321 -23.01 6.02 -1.74
CA LEU A 321 -24.09 6.99 -1.70
C LEU A 321 -25.48 6.33 -1.80
N ALA A 322 -25.64 5.39 -2.73
CA ALA A 322 -26.90 4.65 -2.89
C ALA A 322 -27.26 3.85 -1.63
N ASN A 323 -26.26 3.26 -0.95
CA ASN A 323 -26.45 2.57 0.32
C ASN A 323 -26.93 3.55 1.41
N LEU A 324 -26.31 4.74 1.51
CA LEU A 324 -26.73 5.78 2.47
C LEU A 324 -28.17 6.25 2.22
N VAL A 325 -28.51 6.56 0.96
CA VAL A 325 -29.86 7.02 0.59
C VAL A 325 -30.92 5.95 0.90
N ARG A 326 -30.57 4.68 0.74
CA ARG A 326 -31.51 3.56 0.92
C ARG A 326 -31.75 3.20 2.38
N HIS A 327 -30.67 3.09 3.17
CA HIS A 327 -30.76 2.61 4.56
C HIS A 327 -30.92 3.76 5.58
N ARG A 328 -30.25 4.90 5.35
CA ARG A 328 -30.27 6.08 6.23
C ARG A 328 -29.91 5.77 7.69
N ASP A 329 -29.05 4.79 7.90
CA ASP A 329 -28.58 4.33 9.20
C ASP A 329 -27.13 4.74 9.50
N ALA A 330 -26.72 4.64 10.76
CA ALA A 330 -25.38 4.99 11.20
C ALA A 330 -24.30 4.15 10.50
N ALA A 331 -24.59 2.88 10.17
CA ALA A 331 -23.68 2.01 9.46
C ALA A 331 -23.40 2.51 8.04
N SER A 332 -24.43 3.01 7.32
CA SER A 332 -24.26 3.58 5.98
C SER A 332 -23.44 4.87 6.01
N VAL A 333 -23.63 5.70 7.04
CA VAL A 333 -22.81 6.90 7.25
C VAL A 333 -21.37 6.51 7.52
N LEU A 334 -21.12 5.56 8.44
CA LEU A 334 -19.77 5.05 8.74
C LEU A 334 -19.06 4.57 7.48
N LEU A 335 -19.71 3.70 6.70
CA LEU A 335 -19.10 3.11 5.50
C LEU A 335 -18.82 4.15 4.42
N LEU A 336 -19.73 5.12 4.20
CA LEU A 336 -19.49 6.20 3.23
C LEU A 336 -18.36 7.14 3.68
N PHE A 337 -18.35 7.56 4.96
CA PHE A 337 -17.28 8.41 5.48
C PHE A 337 -15.93 7.70 5.49
N TRP A 338 -15.91 6.39 5.72
CA TRP A 338 -14.71 5.58 5.60
C TRP A 338 -14.16 5.60 4.15
N LEU A 339 -15.01 5.38 3.14
CA LEU A 339 -14.62 5.47 1.74
C LEU A 339 -14.10 6.86 1.38
N VAL A 340 -14.89 7.89 1.66
CA VAL A 340 -14.57 9.29 1.29
C VAL A 340 -13.33 9.77 2.03
N GLY A 341 -13.22 9.50 3.33
CA GLY A 341 -12.06 9.89 4.13
C GLY A 341 -10.77 9.24 3.66
N THR A 342 -10.81 7.93 3.33
CA THR A 342 -9.64 7.24 2.78
C THR A 342 -9.27 7.79 1.39
N PHE A 343 -10.25 8.06 0.54
CA PHE A 343 -10.01 8.64 -0.78
C PHE A 343 -9.37 10.03 -0.71
N ILE A 344 -9.90 10.90 0.15
CA ILE A 344 -9.34 12.24 0.35
C ILE A 344 -7.91 12.14 0.85
N PHE A 345 -7.65 11.29 1.83
CA PHE A 345 -6.30 11.08 2.33
C PHE A 345 -5.37 10.57 1.22
N ALA A 346 -5.75 9.48 0.55
CA ALA A 346 -4.91 8.84 -0.46
C ALA A 346 -4.62 9.74 -1.67
N SER A 347 -5.60 10.58 -2.08
CA SER A 347 -5.51 11.38 -3.30
C SER A 347 -4.95 12.79 -3.07
N PHE A 348 -5.18 13.39 -1.89
CA PHE A 348 -4.90 14.81 -1.67
C PHE A 348 -4.02 15.11 -0.45
N CYS A 349 -3.97 14.21 0.54
CA CYS A 349 -3.17 14.43 1.74
C CYS A 349 -1.84 13.66 1.72
N ASN A 350 -1.82 12.47 1.11
CA ASN A 350 -0.59 11.70 0.98
C ASN A 350 0.32 12.32 -0.09
N TRP A 351 1.64 12.20 0.07
CA TRP A 351 2.61 12.77 -0.86
C TRP A 351 2.53 12.17 -2.28
N SER A 352 2.07 10.92 -2.40
CA SER A 352 1.73 10.29 -3.68
C SER A 352 0.56 9.31 -3.51
N ILE A 353 -0.21 9.11 -4.57
CA ILE A 353 -1.28 8.11 -4.59
C ILE A 353 -0.65 6.73 -4.72
N SER A 354 -1.11 5.76 -3.92
CA SER A 354 -0.59 4.39 -3.94
C SER A 354 -1.68 3.38 -3.61
N GLY A 355 -1.51 2.14 -4.08
CA GLY A 355 -2.41 1.04 -3.73
C GLY A 355 -2.47 0.79 -2.23
N ARG A 356 -1.37 1.03 -1.52
CA ARG A 356 -1.27 0.94 -0.05
C ARG A 356 -2.15 1.98 0.66
N ALA A 357 -2.27 3.18 0.10
CA ALA A 357 -3.13 4.23 0.67
C ALA A 357 -4.63 3.96 0.42
N ILE A 358 -4.96 3.23 -0.64
CA ILE A 358 -6.33 2.78 -0.96
C ILE A 358 -6.75 1.56 -0.13
N LEU A 359 -5.81 0.72 0.26
CA LEU A 359 -6.05 -0.54 0.95
C LEU A 359 -7.06 -0.47 2.13
N PRO A 360 -7.03 0.54 3.00
CA PRO A 360 -8.00 0.64 4.11
C PRO A 360 -9.47 0.70 3.67
N MET A 361 -9.79 1.00 2.40
CA MET A 361 -11.16 0.94 1.88
C MET A 361 -11.67 -0.49 1.66
N ALA A 362 -10.79 -1.47 1.45
CA ALA A 362 -11.18 -2.81 1.00
C ALA A 362 -12.24 -3.47 1.90
N PRO A 363 -12.15 -3.45 3.25
CA PRO A 363 -13.21 -3.98 4.12
C PRO A 363 -14.55 -3.25 3.97
N ALA A 364 -14.53 -1.92 3.90
CA ALA A 364 -15.74 -1.12 3.81
C ALA A 364 -16.51 -1.40 2.51
N ILE A 365 -15.80 -1.46 1.37
CA ILE A 365 -16.46 -1.70 0.09
C ILE A 365 -16.96 -3.14 -0.03
N ALA A 366 -16.24 -4.12 0.52
CA ALA A 366 -16.69 -5.50 0.57
C ALA A 366 -18.02 -5.64 1.34
N ILE A 367 -18.13 -4.95 2.49
CA ILE A 367 -19.37 -4.89 3.28
C ILE A 367 -20.48 -4.17 2.48
N LEU A 368 -20.20 -3.04 1.86
CA LEU A 368 -21.17 -2.27 1.06
C LEU A 368 -21.74 -3.11 -0.09
N VAL A 369 -20.91 -3.86 -0.81
CA VAL A 369 -21.37 -4.73 -1.90
C VAL A 369 -22.30 -5.82 -1.37
N MET A 370 -21.99 -6.42 -0.22
CA MET A 370 -22.87 -7.43 0.37
C MET A 370 -24.21 -6.83 0.84
N ARG A 371 -24.20 -5.68 1.50
CA ARG A 371 -25.42 -4.95 1.87
C ARG A 371 -26.28 -4.62 0.65
N TRP A 372 -25.65 -4.14 -0.43
CA TRP A 372 -26.34 -3.80 -1.65
C TRP A 372 -26.96 -5.02 -2.36
N ARG A 373 -26.25 -6.15 -2.36
CA ARG A 373 -26.78 -7.41 -2.89
C ARG A 373 -28.01 -7.91 -2.15
N GLU A 374 -28.06 -7.75 -0.86
CA GLU A 374 -29.21 -8.12 -0.03
C GLU A 374 -30.49 -7.36 -0.40
N ILE A 375 -30.33 -6.13 -0.91
CA ILE A 375 -31.48 -5.32 -1.38
C ILE A 375 -31.95 -5.74 -2.76
N VAL A 376 -31.01 -6.05 -3.66
CA VAL A 376 -31.29 -6.16 -5.10
C VAL A 376 -31.49 -7.60 -5.54
N ASP A 377 -30.75 -8.55 -4.96
CA ASP A 377 -30.81 -9.96 -5.34
C ASP A 377 -31.84 -10.69 -4.48
N SER A 378 -33.05 -10.90 -5.03
CA SER A 378 -34.09 -11.73 -4.39
C SER A 378 -33.72 -13.23 -4.41
N LYS A 379 -32.81 -13.66 -5.30
CA LYS A 379 -32.33 -15.04 -5.42
C LYS A 379 -30.86 -15.12 -5.01
N GLN A 380 -30.54 -16.12 -4.21
CA GLN A 380 -29.13 -16.43 -3.89
C GLN A 380 -28.42 -16.95 -5.13
N ASP A 381 -27.16 -16.55 -5.32
CA ASP A 381 -26.30 -17.19 -6.32
C ASP A 381 -26.19 -18.69 -6.02
N SER A 382 -26.14 -19.49 -7.09
CA SER A 382 -25.75 -20.89 -6.94
C SER A 382 -24.29 -20.97 -6.45
N ALA A 383 -23.94 -22.09 -5.82
CA ALA A 383 -22.57 -22.35 -5.37
C ALA A 383 -21.56 -22.25 -6.53
N ILE A 384 -21.96 -22.67 -7.74
CA ILE A 384 -21.13 -22.57 -8.95
C ILE A 384 -20.85 -21.10 -9.30
N VAL A 385 -21.87 -20.24 -9.34
CA VAL A 385 -21.71 -18.82 -9.67
C VAL A 385 -20.83 -18.12 -8.64
N SER A 386 -21.03 -18.42 -7.36
CA SER A 386 -20.17 -17.89 -6.29
C SER A 386 -18.73 -18.38 -6.44
N GLY A 387 -18.53 -19.66 -6.72
CA GLY A 387 -17.22 -20.25 -6.96
C GLY A 387 -16.48 -19.61 -8.14
N VAL A 388 -17.17 -19.39 -9.27
CA VAL A 388 -16.59 -18.70 -10.44
C VAL A 388 -16.14 -17.27 -10.10
N ARG A 389 -16.98 -16.50 -9.39
CA ARG A 389 -16.63 -15.13 -8.98
C ARG A 389 -15.40 -15.07 -8.10
N PHE A 390 -15.32 -15.97 -7.10
CA PHE A 390 -14.15 -16.09 -6.25
C PHE A 390 -12.92 -16.57 -7.01
N GLY A 391 -13.08 -17.54 -7.90
CA GLY A 391 -11.99 -18.02 -8.76
C GLY A 391 -11.40 -16.89 -9.60
N MET A 392 -12.25 -16.08 -10.26
CA MET A 392 -11.80 -14.93 -11.04
C MET A 392 -11.08 -13.87 -10.16
N ALA A 393 -11.64 -13.56 -8.99
CA ALA A 393 -11.04 -12.60 -8.07
C ALA A 393 -9.67 -13.10 -7.57
N ALA A 394 -9.58 -14.37 -7.20
CA ALA A 394 -8.35 -15.00 -6.73
C ALA A 394 -7.29 -15.04 -7.84
N ILE A 395 -7.63 -15.50 -9.04
CA ILE A 395 -6.71 -15.57 -10.18
C ILE A 395 -6.13 -14.18 -10.48
N LEU A 396 -6.98 -13.16 -10.59
CA LEU A 396 -6.54 -11.81 -10.89
C LEU A 396 -5.62 -11.26 -9.79
N SER A 397 -6.06 -11.31 -8.53
CA SER A 397 -5.30 -10.71 -7.43
C SER A 397 -4.01 -11.47 -7.11
N LEU A 398 -4.02 -12.80 -7.19
CA LEU A 398 -2.80 -13.62 -7.06
C LEU A 398 -1.85 -13.41 -8.24
N GLY A 399 -2.37 -13.25 -9.47
CA GLY A 399 -1.58 -12.92 -10.65
C GLY A 399 -0.84 -11.58 -10.47
N ILE A 400 -1.52 -10.55 -9.97
CA ILE A 400 -0.91 -9.24 -9.68
C ILE A 400 0.12 -9.35 -8.54
N ALA A 401 -0.18 -10.09 -7.46
CA ALA A 401 0.78 -10.32 -6.38
C ALA A 401 2.01 -11.13 -6.86
N THR A 402 1.82 -12.04 -7.83
CA THR A 402 2.93 -12.80 -8.43
C THR A 402 3.81 -11.88 -9.30
N ALA A 403 3.22 -10.92 -10.02
CA ALA A 403 4.00 -9.94 -10.77
C ALA A 403 4.88 -9.10 -9.83
N ASP A 404 4.31 -8.67 -8.70
CA ASP A 404 5.04 -7.93 -7.66
C ASP A 404 6.16 -8.77 -7.01
N TYR A 405 5.89 -10.05 -6.76
CA TYR A 405 6.91 -10.98 -6.25
C TYR A 405 8.07 -11.17 -7.24
N ARG A 406 7.77 -11.36 -8.53
CA ARG A 406 8.80 -11.48 -9.56
C ARG A 406 9.64 -10.22 -9.68
N GLN A 407 9.03 -9.06 -9.59
CA GLN A 407 9.74 -7.79 -9.56
C GLN A 407 10.70 -7.70 -8.35
N ALA A 408 10.27 -8.12 -7.17
CA ALA A 408 11.13 -8.15 -5.99
C ALA A 408 12.33 -9.10 -6.17
N GLN A 409 12.13 -10.24 -6.85
CA GLN A 409 13.19 -11.21 -7.11
C GLN A 409 14.31 -10.64 -7.99
N THR A 410 14.00 -9.81 -8.98
CA THR A 410 15.04 -9.26 -9.88
C THR A 410 16.11 -8.48 -9.13
N GLY A 411 15.74 -7.72 -8.07
CA GLY A 411 16.69 -6.99 -7.24
C GLY A 411 17.62 -7.90 -6.44
N GLN A 412 17.09 -9.01 -5.91
CA GLN A 412 17.87 -10.00 -5.18
C GLN A 412 18.80 -10.78 -6.13
N GLU A 413 18.27 -11.24 -7.27
CA GLU A 413 19.03 -11.97 -8.30
C GLU A 413 20.16 -11.13 -8.87
N ALA A 414 19.91 -9.85 -9.16
CA ALA A 414 20.92 -8.92 -9.64
C ALA A 414 22.03 -8.71 -8.60
N SER A 415 21.67 -8.50 -7.35
CA SER A 415 22.66 -8.37 -6.28
C SER A 415 23.52 -9.64 -6.11
N ALA A 416 22.91 -10.82 -6.20
CA ALA A 416 23.63 -12.09 -6.13
C ALA A 416 24.59 -12.28 -7.32
N GLU A 417 24.19 -11.88 -8.53
CA GLU A 417 25.04 -11.93 -9.70
C GLU A 417 26.24 -10.96 -9.57
N PHE A 418 26.03 -9.75 -9.07
CA PHE A 418 27.11 -8.80 -8.81
C PHE A 418 28.05 -9.29 -7.73
N GLN A 419 27.53 -9.86 -6.64
CA GLN A 419 28.36 -10.50 -5.61
C GLN A 419 29.27 -11.57 -6.22
N LYS A 420 28.71 -12.49 -6.99
CA LYS A 420 29.47 -13.57 -7.65
C LYS A 420 30.58 -13.05 -8.55
N ARG A 421 30.32 -11.96 -9.30
CA ARG A 421 31.29 -11.38 -10.24
C ARG A 421 32.41 -10.62 -9.56
N PHE A 422 32.11 -9.86 -8.51
CA PHE A 422 33.02 -8.84 -8.00
C PHE A 422 33.52 -9.09 -6.57
N GLN A 423 32.95 -10.04 -5.81
CA GLN A 423 33.37 -10.27 -4.43
C GLN A 423 34.85 -10.70 -4.30
N ALA A 424 35.39 -11.38 -5.31
CA ALA A 424 36.79 -11.82 -5.32
C ALA A 424 37.74 -10.73 -5.83
N GLU A 425 37.27 -9.67 -6.42
CA GLU A 425 38.08 -8.56 -6.94
C GLU A 425 38.45 -7.62 -5.79
N LEU A 426 39.69 -7.10 -5.80
CA LEU A 426 40.11 -6.03 -4.88
C LEU A 426 39.62 -4.67 -5.37
N THR A 427 38.29 -4.55 -5.55
CA THR A 427 37.64 -3.35 -6.07
C THR A 427 36.43 -3.02 -5.21
N THR A 428 36.11 -1.73 -5.07
CA THR A 428 34.88 -1.30 -4.42
C THR A 428 33.75 -1.36 -5.44
N VAL A 429 32.64 -2.03 -5.05
CA VAL A 429 31.42 -1.98 -5.84
C VAL A 429 30.50 -0.92 -5.27
N TRP A 430 30.31 0.11 -6.05
CA TRP A 430 29.34 1.16 -5.80
C TRP A 430 28.03 0.83 -6.48
N PHE A 431 26.92 1.28 -5.91
CA PHE A 431 25.65 1.16 -6.57
C PHE A 431 24.81 2.43 -6.39
N GLU A 432 23.99 2.70 -7.37
CA GLU A 432 22.89 3.65 -7.28
C GLU A 432 21.57 2.90 -7.20
N SER A 433 20.56 3.61 -6.69
CA SER A 433 19.25 3.06 -6.52
C SER A 433 19.00 2.47 -5.12
N HIS A 434 17.72 2.21 -4.86
CA HIS A 434 17.20 1.92 -3.54
C HIS A 434 16.40 0.63 -3.53
N TRP A 435 15.39 0.57 -2.66
CA TRP A 435 14.46 -0.55 -2.51
C TRP A 435 15.17 -1.83 -2.05
N GLY A 436 14.61 -2.98 -2.37
CA GLY A 436 15.22 -4.26 -2.04
C GLY A 436 16.62 -4.45 -2.62
N PHE A 437 16.89 -3.92 -3.82
CA PHE A 437 18.23 -3.98 -4.43
C PHE A 437 19.31 -3.40 -3.52
N GLN A 438 19.10 -2.20 -2.96
CA GLN A 438 20.02 -1.60 -2.00
C GLN A 438 20.26 -2.49 -0.79
N TYR A 439 19.19 -3.07 -0.22
CA TYR A 439 19.31 -3.95 0.94
C TYR A 439 20.26 -5.12 0.65
N TYR A 440 20.04 -5.82 -0.46
CA TYR A 440 20.87 -6.97 -0.83
C TYR A 440 22.28 -6.58 -1.23
N MET A 441 22.48 -5.47 -1.93
CA MET A 441 23.83 -4.97 -2.26
C MET A 441 24.64 -4.66 -1.00
N GLN A 442 24.06 -4.02 -0.01
CA GLN A 442 24.73 -3.72 1.25
C GLN A 442 25.05 -4.95 2.09
N GLN A 443 24.27 -6.06 1.96
CA GLN A 443 24.50 -7.29 2.72
C GLN A 443 25.86 -7.94 2.46
N TRP A 444 26.41 -7.80 1.25
CA TRP A 444 27.74 -8.33 0.89
C TRP A 444 28.84 -7.27 0.80
N GLY A 445 28.56 -6.03 1.22
CA GLY A 445 29.55 -4.98 1.37
C GLY A 445 29.66 -3.97 0.23
N ALA A 446 28.76 -4.01 -0.79
CA ALA A 446 28.66 -2.96 -1.79
C ALA A 446 28.18 -1.64 -1.15
N ARG A 447 28.58 -0.51 -1.71
CA ARG A 447 28.37 0.82 -1.13
C ARG A 447 27.41 1.65 -1.97
N PRO A 448 26.40 2.31 -1.36
CA PRO A 448 25.58 3.28 -2.08
C PRO A 448 26.42 4.51 -2.43
N VAL A 449 26.23 5.03 -3.64
CA VAL A 449 26.88 6.28 -4.05
C VAL A 449 26.31 7.43 -3.22
N ASP A 450 27.18 8.15 -2.53
CA ASP A 450 26.87 9.41 -1.84
C ASP A 450 27.54 10.54 -2.61
N VAL A 451 26.75 11.38 -3.27
CA VAL A 451 27.24 12.46 -4.14
C VAL A 451 28.17 13.43 -3.40
N ALA A 452 27.94 13.61 -2.10
CA ALA A 452 28.73 14.54 -1.30
C ALA A 452 30.04 13.94 -0.78
N ASN A 453 30.08 12.60 -0.57
CA ASN A 453 31.15 11.98 0.20
C ASN A 453 31.81 10.76 -0.45
N SER A 454 31.30 10.26 -1.60
CA SER A 454 31.91 9.09 -2.26
C SER A 454 33.17 9.46 -3.00
N GLU A 455 34.29 8.83 -2.62
CA GLU A 455 35.55 8.87 -3.36
C GLU A 455 35.63 7.68 -4.30
N ILE A 456 35.19 7.86 -5.54
CA ILE A 456 35.12 6.82 -6.55
C ILE A 456 36.37 6.90 -7.44
N THR A 457 37.05 5.78 -7.60
CA THR A 457 38.29 5.66 -8.39
C THR A 457 38.09 4.93 -9.72
N SER A 458 39.04 5.03 -10.63
CA SER A 458 39.01 4.34 -11.94
C SER A 458 39.02 2.81 -11.84
N ARG A 459 39.31 2.24 -10.67
CA ARG A 459 39.27 0.78 -10.45
C ARG A 459 37.91 0.28 -9.98
N ASP A 460 37.05 1.20 -9.55
CA ASP A 460 35.76 0.86 -8.94
C ASP A 460 34.73 0.50 -10.01
N VAL A 461 33.76 -0.29 -9.58
CA VAL A 461 32.61 -0.73 -10.38
C VAL A 461 31.38 0.04 -9.92
N LEU A 462 30.54 0.46 -10.87
CA LEU A 462 29.23 1.03 -10.61
C LEU A 462 28.12 0.11 -11.15
N ALA A 463 27.16 -0.23 -10.32
CA ALA A 463 25.98 -1.01 -10.67
C ALA A 463 24.70 -0.20 -10.44
N PHE A 464 23.75 -0.21 -11.38
CA PHE A 464 22.46 0.47 -11.22
C PHE A 464 21.37 -0.13 -12.10
N PRO A 465 20.11 -0.22 -11.63
CA PRO A 465 18.95 -0.64 -12.40
C PRO A 465 18.41 0.49 -13.27
N LEU A 466 17.75 0.13 -14.38
CA LEU A 466 17.00 1.07 -15.20
C LEU A 466 15.72 1.54 -14.49
N ASN A 467 15.04 0.62 -13.79
CA ASN A 467 13.73 0.87 -13.15
C ASN A 467 13.88 0.98 -11.64
N ASN A 468 14.26 2.16 -11.17
CA ASN A 468 14.36 2.44 -9.74
C ASN A 468 14.28 3.97 -9.48
N SER A 469 14.42 4.39 -8.23
CA SER A 469 14.43 5.81 -7.85
C SER A 469 15.85 6.34 -7.67
N SER A 470 16.00 7.65 -7.85
CA SER A 470 17.21 8.42 -7.53
C SER A 470 18.49 7.90 -8.22
N ILE A 471 18.37 7.55 -9.49
CA ILE A 471 19.53 7.24 -10.34
C ILE A 471 20.11 8.57 -10.84
N ILE A 472 21.39 8.76 -10.61
CA ILE A 472 22.10 9.98 -10.98
C ILE A 472 22.76 9.75 -12.35
N PRO A 473 22.54 10.61 -13.34
CA PRO A 473 23.23 10.50 -14.60
C PRO A 473 24.72 10.84 -14.42
N PHE A 474 25.61 9.87 -14.65
CA PHE A 474 27.05 10.12 -14.71
C PHE A 474 27.44 10.68 -16.08
N PRO A 475 28.45 11.60 -16.15
CA PRO A 475 29.01 12.01 -17.42
C PRO A 475 29.58 10.83 -18.18
N MET A 476 29.14 10.61 -19.42
CA MET A 476 29.56 9.49 -20.27
C MET A 476 31.09 9.44 -20.48
N GLU A 477 31.74 10.58 -20.36
CA GLU A 477 33.20 10.72 -20.46
C GLU A 477 33.96 10.04 -19.31
N ARG A 478 33.31 9.88 -18.17
CA ARG A 478 33.88 9.30 -16.94
C ARG A 478 33.62 7.81 -16.78
N ILE A 479 32.80 7.21 -17.63
CA ILE A 479 32.47 5.79 -17.58
C ILE A 479 32.98 5.04 -18.82
N LEU A 480 33.30 3.78 -18.64
CA LEU A 480 33.59 2.84 -19.71
C LEU A 480 32.28 2.34 -20.36
N PRO A 481 32.38 1.61 -21.49
CA PRO A 481 31.18 0.97 -22.05
C PRO A 481 30.44 0.15 -21.02
N THR A 482 29.12 0.36 -20.95
CA THR A 482 28.24 -0.24 -19.95
C THR A 482 27.82 -1.64 -20.39
N GLU A 483 27.99 -2.61 -19.51
CA GLU A 483 27.43 -3.96 -19.68
C GLU A 483 25.96 -3.94 -19.18
N THR A 484 25.11 -4.70 -19.87
CA THR A 484 23.68 -4.82 -19.54
C THR A 484 23.40 -6.26 -19.09
N ILE A 485 22.69 -6.40 -17.98
CA ILE A 485 22.23 -7.68 -17.46
C ILE A 485 20.70 -7.60 -17.32
N GLU A 486 20.01 -8.60 -17.83
CA GLU A 486 18.55 -8.65 -17.86
C GLU A 486 18.02 -9.76 -16.97
N PHE A 487 16.96 -9.46 -16.23
CA PHE A 487 16.26 -10.41 -15.37
C PHE A 487 14.79 -10.47 -15.73
N GLU A 488 14.27 -11.68 -15.93
CA GLU A 488 12.92 -11.92 -16.37
C GLU A 488 11.89 -11.52 -15.30
N THR A 489 10.87 -10.79 -15.73
CA THR A 489 9.69 -10.43 -14.96
C THR A 489 8.48 -11.27 -15.36
N LEU A 490 7.28 -11.01 -14.81
CA LEU A 490 6.05 -11.56 -15.34
C LEU A 490 5.67 -10.80 -16.63
N PRO A 491 5.60 -11.45 -17.81
CA PRO A 491 5.58 -10.73 -19.09
C PRO A 491 4.28 -10.01 -19.44
N ILE A 492 3.19 -10.26 -18.68
CA ILE A 492 1.84 -9.80 -19.03
C ILE A 492 1.18 -8.89 -17.99
N VAL A 493 1.74 -8.78 -16.78
CA VAL A 493 1.19 -7.95 -15.70
C VAL A 493 2.34 -7.26 -14.97
N SER A 494 2.18 -5.97 -14.71
CA SER A 494 3.13 -5.17 -13.95
C SER A 494 2.45 -4.46 -12.79
N THR A 495 3.12 -4.38 -11.65
CA THR A 495 2.77 -3.53 -10.50
C THR A 495 3.66 -2.30 -10.43
N HIS A 496 4.85 -2.36 -11.03
CA HIS A 496 5.84 -1.29 -11.04
C HIS A 496 6.84 -1.55 -12.16
N GLY A 497 6.56 -1.11 -13.37
CA GLY A 497 7.42 -1.37 -14.52
C GLY A 497 7.66 -0.13 -15.37
N HIS A 498 8.93 0.08 -15.78
CA HIS A 498 9.27 1.17 -16.69
C HIS A 498 8.46 1.07 -17.99
N GLY A 499 7.77 2.14 -18.36
CA GLY A 499 6.99 2.21 -19.61
C GLY A 499 5.65 1.47 -19.61
N THR A 500 5.26 0.75 -18.53
CA THR A 500 4.00 0.00 -18.47
C THR A 500 2.81 0.83 -17.99
N GLY A 501 3.05 1.96 -17.34
CA GLY A 501 2.02 2.78 -16.67
C GLY A 501 1.64 2.29 -15.29
N ALA A 502 2.15 1.15 -14.84
CA ALA A 502 1.89 0.58 -13.53
C ALA A 502 2.75 1.24 -12.44
N ALA A 503 2.13 1.53 -11.28
CA ALA A 503 2.76 2.29 -10.20
C ALA A 503 2.10 2.02 -8.84
N PHE A 504 1.97 0.77 -8.44
CA PHE A 504 1.26 0.38 -7.22
C PHE A 504 1.71 1.15 -5.99
N TYR A 505 3.01 1.38 -5.88
CA TYR A 505 3.63 2.00 -4.69
C TYR A 505 3.65 3.53 -4.72
N SER A 506 3.64 4.15 -5.91
CA SER A 506 3.65 5.61 -6.04
C SER A 506 3.22 6.06 -7.43
N SER A 507 2.17 6.88 -7.49
CA SER A 507 1.65 7.47 -8.74
C SER A 507 2.64 8.39 -9.46
N SER A 508 3.78 8.72 -8.84
CA SER A 508 4.87 9.43 -9.53
C SER A 508 5.53 8.59 -10.64
N ARG A 509 5.27 7.27 -10.67
CA ARG A 509 5.81 6.32 -11.66
C ARG A 509 4.82 5.94 -12.76
N GLY A 510 3.54 6.23 -12.57
CA GLY A 510 2.50 5.91 -13.54
C GLY A 510 1.09 6.17 -13.01
N PRO A 511 0.09 6.24 -13.89
CA PRO A 511 -1.29 6.59 -13.54
C PRO A 511 -2.12 5.42 -13.03
N LEU A 512 -1.64 4.17 -13.14
CA LEU A 512 -2.39 2.96 -12.81
C LEU A 512 -1.76 2.23 -11.63
N PRO A 513 -2.54 1.60 -10.73
CA PRO A 513 -1.96 0.80 -9.64
C PRO A 513 -1.28 -0.48 -10.15
N TRP A 514 -1.72 -1.01 -11.28
CA TRP A 514 -1.15 -2.15 -11.99
C TRP A 514 -1.64 -2.09 -13.43
N ALA A 515 -0.97 -2.79 -14.35
CA ALA A 515 -1.33 -2.79 -15.77
C ALA A 515 -1.17 -4.17 -16.39
N ILE A 516 -2.04 -4.48 -17.34
CA ILE A 516 -1.83 -5.58 -18.30
C ILE A 516 -1.06 -4.99 -19.47
N ALA A 517 0.19 -5.37 -19.60
CA ALA A 517 1.09 -4.81 -20.61
C ALA A 517 2.12 -5.87 -21.04
N VAL A 518 2.80 -5.62 -22.15
CA VAL A 518 4.05 -6.32 -22.44
C VAL A 518 5.11 -5.75 -21.50
N VAL A 519 5.47 -6.54 -20.50
CA VAL A 519 6.45 -6.13 -19.47
C VAL A 519 7.84 -6.55 -19.94
N PRO A 520 8.77 -5.60 -20.13
CA PRO A 520 10.15 -5.94 -20.47
C PRO A 520 10.88 -6.56 -19.28
N PRO A 521 11.98 -7.29 -19.50
CA PRO A 521 12.90 -7.68 -18.44
C PRO A 521 13.38 -6.46 -17.64
N GLU A 522 13.70 -6.66 -16.37
CA GLU A 522 14.39 -5.64 -15.57
C GLU A 522 15.86 -5.58 -15.98
N ILE A 523 16.31 -4.38 -16.29
CA ILE A 523 17.65 -4.11 -16.81
C ILE A 523 18.52 -3.53 -15.71
N TYR A 524 19.68 -4.13 -15.51
CA TYR A 524 20.72 -3.65 -14.62
C TYR A 524 21.99 -3.35 -15.45
N TYR A 525 22.60 -2.24 -15.15
CA TYR A 525 23.80 -1.77 -15.79
C TYR A 525 25.01 -1.96 -14.89
N VAL A 526 26.13 -2.34 -15.49
CA VAL A 526 27.43 -2.41 -14.83
C VAL A 526 28.43 -1.63 -15.66
N THR A 527 29.18 -0.76 -15.04
CA THR A 527 30.24 0.01 -15.70
C THR A 527 31.43 0.21 -14.76
N ARG A 528 32.58 0.58 -15.31
CA ARG A 528 33.75 1.03 -14.55
C ARG A 528 34.01 2.50 -14.84
N PHE A 529 34.63 3.17 -13.90
CA PHE A 529 35.05 4.54 -14.09
C PHE A 529 36.37 4.56 -14.90
N ARG A 530 36.58 5.64 -15.66
CA ARG A 530 37.83 5.90 -16.41
C ARG A 530 38.90 6.50 -15.52
#